data_83ab204bbf199d57329b42afcf92ea13
#
_entry.id   83ab204bbf199d57329b42afcf92ea13
#
_cell.length_a   1.000
_cell.length_b   1.000
_cell.length_c   1.000
_cell.angle_alpha   90.00
_cell.angle_beta   90.00
_cell.angle_gamma   90.00
#
_symmetry.space_group_name_H-M   'P 1'
#
loop_
_entity.id
_entity.type
_entity.pdbx_description
1 polymer ?
#
loop_
_entity_poly.entity_id
_entity_poly.type
_entity_poly.pdbx_seq_one_letter_code
_entity_poly.pdbx_strand_id
1 'polypeptide(L)'
;MEYISKNKICREKWKFYFVLLAWPLYLFLMPMAYKYIGYFSVIIMIFPGVYLFTWLGFLMHECWHKYVPEINNKVFYKVFSWFLLNDPQTYNLIHGIHHSKVNSWEDMEFHPLGKIKNTSLRILYNLMEIIFGIAFVSFVVNSILPYHKDFKNKYSRRSQVLSIIMYIIIYGGLALACHYAFNVKYSIILILYIVNLWINSFVLHHSQLIEHGNLISEGNYKERSLKTRNLISSGIFEKIFLFLTHGDSREHVLHHTLPGVYSRPFPRKVPMPAESTYINLKDYMKILWGMLSGK
;
A
#
# COMPACT_ATOMS: atom_id res chain seq x y z
N MET A 1 -13.68 -22.07 15.23
CA MET A 1 -13.28 -21.25 14.08
C MET A 1 -12.91 -22.16 12.94
N GLU A 2 -13.71 -22.19 11.86
CA GLU A 2 -13.28 -22.83 10.61
C GLU A 2 -12.32 -21.89 9.90
N TYR A 3 -11.03 -22.16 10.01
CA TYR A 3 -10.01 -21.47 9.20
C TYR A 3 -10.21 -21.80 7.72
N ILE A 4 -9.83 -20.88 6.83
CA ILE A 4 -9.76 -21.19 5.40
C ILE A 4 -8.88 -22.43 5.26
N SER A 5 -9.41 -23.49 4.64
CA SER A 5 -8.63 -24.70 4.44
C SER A 5 -7.38 -24.38 3.62
N LYS A 6 -6.24 -25.01 3.94
CA LYS A 6 -5.00 -24.90 3.14
C LYS A 6 -5.27 -25.06 1.63
N ASN A 7 -6.19 -25.95 1.27
CA ASN A 7 -6.60 -26.21 -0.12
C ASN A 7 -7.21 -24.98 -0.83
N LYS A 8 -7.92 -24.10 -0.13
CA LYS A 8 -8.49 -22.89 -0.75
C LYS A 8 -7.41 -21.84 -0.99
N ILE A 9 -6.49 -21.68 -0.06
CA ILE A 9 -5.33 -20.77 -0.21
C ILE A 9 -4.42 -21.26 -1.35
N CYS A 10 -4.16 -22.56 -1.43
CA CYS A 10 -3.39 -23.17 -2.52
C CYS A 10 -4.00 -22.94 -3.91
N ARG A 11 -5.33 -22.87 -4.02
CA ARG A 11 -6.03 -22.55 -5.29
C ARG A 11 -5.80 -21.10 -5.74
N GLU A 12 -5.41 -20.19 -4.86
CA GLU A 12 -5.22 -18.78 -5.18
C GLU A 12 -3.76 -18.41 -5.48
N LYS A 13 -2.80 -19.33 -5.35
CA LYS A 13 -1.38 -19.08 -5.62
C LYS A 13 -1.11 -18.55 -7.03
N TRP A 14 -1.96 -18.87 -8.01
CA TRP A 14 -1.88 -18.36 -9.37
C TRP A 14 -1.91 -16.82 -9.42
N LYS A 15 -2.58 -16.16 -8.47
CA LYS A 15 -2.66 -14.69 -8.38
C LYS A 15 -1.29 -14.06 -8.20
N PHE A 16 -0.42 -14.70 -7.43
CA PHE A 16 0.95 -14.24 -7.18
C PHE A 16 1.80 -14.28 -8.44
N TYR A 17 1.68 -15.36 -9.21
CA TYR A 17 2.38 -15.50 -10.49
C TYR A 17 1.77 -14.59 -11.57
N PHE A 18 0.44 -14.48 -11.59
CA PHE A 18 -0.25 -13.60 -12.54
C PHE A 18 0.20 -12.14 -12.37
N VAL A 19 0.17 -11.60 -11.16
CA VAL A 19 0.57 -10.21 -10.89
C VAL A 19 2.05 -9.97 -11.16
N LEU A 20 2.90 -10.96 -10.89
CA LEU A 20 4.33 -10.90 -11.21
C LEU A 20 4.59 -10.65 -12.71
N LEU A 21 3.73 -11.18 -13.58
CA LEU A 21 3.79 -10.99 -15.03
C LEU A 21 2.96 -9.80 -15.50
N ALA A 22 1.77 -9.61 -14.93
CA ALA A 22 0.82 -8.59 -15.36
C ALA A 22 1.34 -7.17 -15.10
N TRP A 23 2.06 -6.94 -14.00
CA TRP A 23 2.59 -5.61 -13.70
C TRP A 23 3.66 -5.15 -14.70
N PRO A 24 4.74 -5.90 -14.99
CA PRO A 24 5.69 -5.51 -16.05
C PRO A 24 5.03 -5.40 -17.43
N LEU A 25 4.10 -6.28 -17.76
CA LEU A 25 3.35 -6.21 -19.01
C LEU A 25 2.52 -4.92 -19.09
N TYR A 26 1.84 -4.54 -18.02
CA TYR A 26 1.11 -3.29 -17.92
C TYR A 26 2.02 -2.08 -18.16
N LEU A 27 3.18 -2.03 -17.51
CA LEU A 27 4.17 -0.96 -17.70
C LEU A 27 4.72 -0.94 -19.13
N PHE A 28 4.87 -2.10 -19.76
CA PHE A 28 5.29 -2.20 -21.18
C PHE A 28 4.19 -1.71 -22.13
N LEU A 29 2.92 -2.02 -21.87
CA LEU A 29 1.79 -1.61 -22.69
C LEU A 29 1.47 -0.12 -22.60
N MET A 30 1.82 0.56 -21.52
CA MET A 30 1.52 1.97 -21.34
C MET A 30 2.23 2.89 -22.36
N PRO A 31 3.54 2.78 -22.63
CA PRO A 31 4.18 3.55 -23.71
C PRO A 31 3.68 3.15 -25.11
N MET A 32 3.29 1.89 -25.31
CA MET A 32 2.64 1.47 -26.54
C MET A 32 1.31 2.22 -26.74
N ALA A 33 0.46 2.26 -25.74
CA ALA A 33 -0.80 3.03 -25.81
C ALA A 33 -0.52 4.53 -26.05
N TYR A 34 0.48 5.11 -25.38
CA TYR A 34 0.87 6.49 -25.62
C TYR A 34 1.26 6.76 -27.09
N LYS A 35 1.97 5.84 -27.73
CA LYS A 35 2.34 5.96 -29.13
C LYS A 35 1.13 6.18 -30.06
N TYR A 36 0.00 5.51 -29.76
CA TYR A 36 -1.20 5.56 -30.61
C TYR A 36 -2.20 6.66 -30.23
N ILE A 37 -2.34 6.97 -28.94
CA ILE A 37 -3.38 7.89 -28.44
C ILE A 37 -2.83 9.03 -27.55
N GLY A 38 -1.50 9.22 -27.53
CA GLY A 38 -0.86 10.29 -26.77
C GLY A 38 -1.18 10.21 -25.26
N TYR A 39 -1.25 11.36 -24.62
CA TYR A 39 -1.50 11.45 -23.17
C TYR A 39 -2.89 10.92 -22.73
N PHE A 40 -3.84 10.73 -23.66
CA PHE A 40 -5.12 10.10 -23.34
C PHE A 40 -4.94 8.66 -22.83
N SER A 41 -3.83 8.00 -23.20
CA SER A 41 -3.43 6.69 -22.65
C SER A 41 -3.37 6.68 -21.13
N VAL A 42 -2.96 7.77 -20.50
CA VAL A 42 -2.88 7.86 -19.03
C VAL A 42 -4.26 7.66 -18.42
N ILE A 43 -5.30 8.31 -18.99
CA ILE A 43 -6.67 8.21 -18.48
C ILE A 43 -7.19 6.76 -18.60
N ILE A 44 -6.96 6.11 -19.74
CA ILE A 44 -7.42 4.72 -19.97
C ILE A 44 -6.66 3.75 -19.05
N MET A 45 -5.37 3.98 -18.85
CA MET A 45 -4.51 3.07 -18.12
C MET A 45 -4.59 3.26 -16.58
N ILE A 46 -5.26 4.31 -16.06
CA ILE A 46 -5.41 4.52 -14.61
C ILE A 46 -6.07 3.32 -13.93
N PHE A 47 -7.23 2.88 -14.42
CA PHE A 47 -7.99 1.81 -13.78
C PHE A 47 -7.21 0.50 -13.66
N PRO A 48 -6.69 -0.08 -14.76
CA PRO A 48 -5.88 -1.30 -14.65
C PRO A 48 -4.59 -1.09 -13.83
N GLY A 49 -3.99 0.10 -13.88
CA GLY A 49 -2.81 0.44 -13.09
C GLY A 49 -3.08 0.41 -11.61
N VAL A 50 -4.10 1.13 -11.15
CA VAL A 50 -4.52 1.14 -9.74
C VAL A 50 -4.88 -0.27 -9.28
N TYR A 51 -5.67 -1.01 -10.07
CA TYR A 51 -6.07 -2.37 -9.73
C TYR A 51 -4.88 -3.31 -9.55
N LEU A 52 -3.91 -3.29 -10.47
CA LEU A 52 -2.72 -4.14 -10.37
C LEU A 52 -1.79 -3.71 -9.24
N PHE A 53 -1.61 -2.40 -9.05
CA PHE A 53 -0.71 -1.86 -8.02
C PHE A 53 -1.23 -2.15 -6.60
N THR A 54 -2.51 -1.93 -6.37
CA THR A 54 -3.13 -2.24 -5.08
C THR A 54 -3.11 -3.75 -4.81
N TRP A 55 -3.27 -4.56 -5.87
CA TRP A 55 -3.13 -6.00 -5.74
C TRP A 55 -1.70 -6.44 -5.39
N LEU A 56 -0.69 -5.81 -6.02
CA LEU A 56 0.72 -6.01 -5.63
C LEU A 56 0.95 -5.69 -4.16
N GLY A 57 0.47 -4.54 -3.70
CA GLY A 57 0.59 -4.10 -2.30
C GLY A 57 -0.01 -5.13 -1.34
N PHE A 58 -1.21 -5.58 -1.66
CA PHE A 58 -1.90 -6.60 -0.90
C PHE A 58 -1.16 -7.95 -0.88
N LEU A 59 -0.73 -8.46 -2.04
CA LEU A 59 -0.01 -9.73 -2.10
C LEU A 59 1.38 -9.66 -1.45
N MET A 60 2.06 -8.51 -1.54
CA MET A 60 3.30 -8.25 -0.80
C MET A 60 3.07 -8.37 0.72
N HIS A 61 2.02 -7.75 1.21
CA HIS A 61 1.61 -7.77 2.61
C HIS A 61 1.33 -9.21 3.10
N GLU A 62 0.59 -10.00 2.33
CA GLU A 62 0.32 -11.41 2.66
C GLU A 62 1.61 -12.25 2.70
N CYS A 63 2.55 -11.99 1.77
CA CYS A 63 3.85 -12.64 1.79
C CYS A 63 4.70 -12.23 3.00
N TRP A 64 4.58 -10.98 3.48
CA TRP A 64 5.24 -10.52 4.70
C TRP A 64 4.75 -11.32 5.91
N HIS A 65 3.45 -11.55 6.03
CA HIS A 65 2.85 -12.39 7.07
C HIS A 65 3.17 -13.88 6.92
N LYS A 66 3.77 -14.32 5.81
CA LYS A 66 4.13 -15.71 5.51
C LYS A 66 2.93 -16.66 5.43
N TYR A 67 1.77 -16.18 5.05
CA TYR A 67 0.53 -16.97 5.06
C TYR A 67 0.25 -17.72 3.77
N VAL A 68 1.00 -17.44 2.71
CA VAL A 68 0.77 -18.08 1.43
C VAL A 68 1.52 -19.41 1.37
N PRO A 69 0.81 -20.55 1.43
CA PRO A 69 1.47 -21.85 1.36
C PRO A 69 2.00 -22.13 -0.05
N GLU A 70 2.97 -23.02 -0.13
CA GLU A 70 3.55 -23.53 -1.40
C GLU A 70 4.24 -22.48 -2.29
N ILE A 71 4.45 -21.28 -1.82
CA ILE A 71 5.30 -20.29 -2.49
C ILE A 71 6.46 -19.86 -1.58
N ASN A 72 7.51 -19.33 -2.18
CA ASN A 72 8.59 -18.72 -1.42
C ASN A 72 8.18 -17.29 -1.00
N ASN A 73 7.47 -17.17 0.12
CA ASN A 73 6.97 -15.89 0.63
C ASN A 73 8.08 -14.82 0.71
N LYS A 74 9.31 -15.20 1.10
CA LYS A 74 10.42 -14.25 1.22
C LYS A 74 10.85 -13.68 -0.14
N VAL A 75 10.85 -14.50 -1.20
CA VAL A 75 11.19 -14.05 -2.55
C VAL A 75 10.10 -13.16 -3.11
N PHE A 76 8.85 -13.62 -3.08
CA PHE A 76 7.70 -12.83 -3.57
C PHE A 76 7.57 -11.49 -2.83
N TYR A 77 7.71 -11.50 -1.51
CA TYR A 77 7.73 -10.29 -0.70
C TYR A 77 8.75 -9.26 -1.20
N LYS A 78 10.01 -9.69 -1.44
CA LYS A 78 11.06 -8.77 -1.93
C LYS A 78 10.77 -8.25 -3.34
N VAL A 79 10.37 -9.14 -4.25
CA VAL A 79 10.09 -8.76 -5.65
C VAL A 79 8.92 -7.78 -5.71
N PHE A 80 7.82 -8.05 -4.99
CA PHE A 80 6.68 -7.15 -4.93
C PHE A 80 7.02 -5.81 -4.26
N SER A 81 7.85 -5.82 -3.21
CA SER A 81 8.35 -4.57 -2.61
C SER A 81 9.08 -3.71 -3.65
N TRP A 82 9.96 -4.30 -4.46
CA TRP A 82 10.67 -3.55 -5.51
C TRP A 82 9.74 -3.06 -6.62
N PHE A 83 8.69 -3.81 -6.97
CA PHE A 83 7.66 -3.35 -7.91
C PHE A 83 6.86 -2.17 -7.35
N LEU A 84 6.72 -2.06 -6.05
CA LEU A 84 6.04 -0.96 -5.35
C LEU A 84 6.98 0.22 -5.01
N LEU A 85 8.24 0.18 -5.48
CA LEU A 85 9.29 1.13 -5.10
C LEU A 85 9.47 1.23 -3.56
N ASN A 86 9.31 0.11 -2.88
CA ASN A 86 9.43 0.01 -1.44
C ASN A 86 10.67 -0.82 -1.06
N ASP A 87 11.49 -0.33 -0.12
CA ASP A 87 12.60 -1.11 0.39
C ASP A 87 12.08 -2.24 1.31
N PRO A 88 12.36 -3.53 1.00
CA PRO A 88 11.84 -4.65 1.79
C PRO A 88 12.23 -4.58 3.26
N GLN A 89 13.42 -4.09 3.58
CA GLN A 89 13.86 -3.99 4.98
C GLN A 89 13.12 -2.88 5.71
N THR A 90 12.98 -1.72 5.08
CA THR A 90 12.20 -0.60 5.63
C THR A 90 10.78 -1.04 5.94
N TYR A 91 10.09 -1.63 4.95
CA TYR A 91 8.73 -2.10 5.14
C TYR A 91 8.64 -3.14 6.26
N ASN A 92 9.57 -4.09 6.32
CA ASN A 92 9.58 -5.10 7.38
C ASN A 92 9.69 -4.49 8.78
N LEU A 93 10.47 -3.42 8.94
CA LEU A 93 10.62 -2.74 10.22
C LEU A 93 9.37 -1.95 10.60
N ILE A 94 8.85 -1.12 9.69
CA ILE A 94 7.71 -0.23 10.00
C ILE A 94 6.41 -1.01 10.15
N HIS A 95 6.16 -2.01 9.30
CA HIS A 95 4.93 -2.80 9.36
C HIS A 95 4.88 -3.69 10.62
N GLY A 96 6.03 -4.18 11.07
CA GLY A 96 6.12 -4.86 12.37
C GLY A 96 5.79 -3.96 13.55
N ILE A 97 6.15 -2.65 13.46
CA ILE A 97 5.73 -1.67 14.48
C ILE A 97 4.25 -1.37 14.35
N HIS A 98 3.76 -1.15 13.13
CA HIS A 98 2.35 -0.92 12.88
C HIS A 98 1.48 -1.97 13.57
N HIS A 99 1.76 -3.26 13.37
CA HIS A 99 1.05 -4.33 14.06
C HIS A 99 1.11 -4.25 15.58
N SER A 100 2.20 -3.78 16.17
CA SER A 100 2.35 -3.69 17.64
C SER A 100 1.83 -2.37 18.21
N LYS A 101 1.85 -1.29 17.43
CA LYS A 101 1.55 0.09 17.82
C LYS A 101 0.40 0.71 17.03
N VAL A 102 -0.41 -0.12 16.40
CA VAL A 102 -1.55 0.31 15.59
C VAL A 102 -2.36 1.40 16.28
N ASN A 103 -2.76 2.41 15.51
CA ASN A 103 -3.58 3.53 15.98
C ASN A 103 -2.97 4.29 17.19
N SER A 104 -1.66 4.44 17.23
CA SER A 104 -0.96 5.24 18.24
C SER A 104 0.06 6.18 17.61
N TRP A 105 0.55 7.18 18.37
CA TRP A 105 1.63 8.07 17.90
C TRP A 105 2.97 7.37 17.65
N GLU A 106 3.12 6.13 18.10
CA GLU A 106 4.31 5.31 17.88
C GLU A 106 4.20 4.44 16.62
N ASP A 107 3.07 4.47 15.93
CA ASP A 107 2.83 3.75 14.68
C ASP A 107 3.58 4.45 13.54
N MET A 108 4.74 3.92 13.19
CA MET A 108 5.61 4.54 12.19
C MET A 108 5.09 4.43 10.75
N GLU A 109 4.09 3.60 10.48
CA GLU A 109 3.46 3.51 9.16
C GLU A 109 2.54 4.71 8.89
N PHE A 110 1.88 5.22 9.94
CA PHE A 110 0.94 6.35 9.84
C PHE A 110 1.44 7.63 10.53
N HIS A 111 2.33 7.50 11.50
CA HIS A 111 2.87 8.63 12.26
C HIS A 111 4.41 8.55 12.35
N PRO A 112 5.13 8.52 11.21
CA PRO A 112 6.58 8.32 11.22
C PRO A 112 7.34 9.41 11.98
N LEU A 113 6.78 10.62 12.09
CA LEU A 113 7.32 11.72 12.89
C LEU A 113 6.72 11.80 14.30
N GLY A 114 5.90 10.80 14.70
CA GLY A 114 5.16 10.84 15.96
C GLY A 114 4.19 12.03 16.02
N LYS A 115 3.94 12.54 17.23
CA LYS A 115 3.06 13.69 17.43
C LYS A 115 3.75 15.00 17.04
N ILE A 116 3.45 15.53 15.87
CA ILE A 116 3.93 16.86 15.43
C ILE A 116 3.19 17.93 16.22
N LYS A 117 3.91 18.61 17.13
CA LYS A 117 3.33 19.65 18.02
C LYS A 117 2.98 20.93 17.30
N ASN A 118 3.78 21.34 16.31
CA ASN A 118 3.53 22.54 15.53
C ASN A 118 2.40 22.30 14.54
N THR A 119 1.30 23.01 14.68
CA THR A 119 0.10 22.83 13.87
C THR A 119 0.34 23.08 12.37
N SER A 120 1.11 24.12 12.02
CA SER A 120 1.40 24.42 10.61
C SER A 120 2.24 23.32 9.95
N LEU A 121 3.24 22.80 10.66
CA LEU A 121 4.05 21.67 10.16
C LEU A 121 3.20 20.41 10.06
N ARG A 122 2.27 20.16 10.99
CA ARG A 122 1.36 19.04 10.92
C ARG A 122 0.43 19.13 9.72
N ILE A 123 -0.16 20.30 9.47
CA ILE A 123 -1.00 20.54 8.30
C ILE A 123 -0.21 20.33 7.01
N LEU A 124 1.01 20.86 6.92
CA LEU A 124 1.87 20.67 5.75
C LEU A 124 2.21 19.19 5.53
N TYR A 125 2.57 18.47 6.60
CA TYR A 125 2.82 17.03 6.53
C TYR A 125 1.59 16.28 6.02
N ASN A 126 0.43 16.51 6.61
CA ASN A 126 -0.82 15.86 6.23
C ASN A 126 -1.23 16.21 4.78
N LEU A 127 -1.02 17.44 4.34
CA LEU A 127 -1.27 17.85 2.96
C LEU A 127 -0.39 17.07 1.97
N MET A 128 0.90 16.94 2.27
CA MET A 128 1.84 16.17 1.45
C MET A 128 1.49 14.68 1.43
N GLU A 129 1.10 14.14 2.58
CA GLU A 129 0.63 12.77 2.73
C GLU A 129 -0.63 12.49 1.90
N ILE A 130 -1.62 13.38 1.98
CA ILE A 130 -2.88 13.27 1.21
C ILE A 130 -2.60 13.35 -0.31
N ILE A 131 -1.71 14.23 -0.76
CA ILE A 131 -1.46 14.44 -2.20
C ILE A 131 -0.55 13.35 -2.78
N PHE A 132 0.53 12.99 -2.09
CA PHE A 132 1.55 12.09 -2.62
C PHE A 132 1.44 10.65 -2.10
N GLY A 133 0.58 10.42 -1.14
CA GLY A 133 0.27 9.09 -0.62
C GLY A 133 1.48 8.36 -0.06
N ILE A 134 1.52 7.05 -0.27
CA ILE A 134 2.55 6.17 0.28
C ILE A 134 3.98 6.54 -0.19
N ALA A 135 4.12 7.17 -1.35
CA ALA A 135 5.42 7.61 -1.84
C ALA A 135 6.05 8.66 -0.92
N PHE A 136 5.25 9.62 -0.43
CA PHE A 136 5.71 10.62 0.53
C PHE A 136 6.01 10.00 1.89
N VAL A 137 5.11 9.17 2.41
CA VAL A 137 5.32 8.47 3.69
C VAL A 137 6.58 7.61 3.64
N SER A 138 6.78 6.84 2.58
CA SER A 138 7.98 6.03 2.37
C SER A 138 9.25 6.89 2.32
N PHE A 139 9.20 8.05 1.65
CA PHE A 139 10.33 9.00 1.62
C PHE A 139 10.68 9.49 3.04
N VAL A 140 9.68 9.93 3.82
CA VAL A 140 9.88 10.40 5.20
C VAL A 140 10.44 9.27 6.06
N VAL A 141 9.84 8.08 6.02
CA VAL A 141 10.29 6.91 6.79
C VAL A 141 11.74 6.57 6.46
N ASN A 142 12.09 6.44 5.18
CA ASN A 142 13.46 6.12 4.77
C ASN A 142 14.47 7.20 5.21
N SER A 143 14.04 8.45 5.35
CA SER A 143 14.88 9.56 5.81
C SER A 143 15.16 9.51 7.32
N ILE A 144 14.21 9.05 8.12
CA ILE A 144 14.33 9.05 9.59
C ILE A 144 14.83 7.73 10.19
N LEU A 145 14.55 6.60 9.53
CA LEU A 145 14.86 5.26 10.05
C LEU A 145 16.33 5.07 10.44
N PRO A 146 17.31 5.58 9.66
CA PRO A 146 18.73 5.46 10.01
C PRO A 146 19.11 6.13 11.34
N TYR A 147 18.32 7.08 11.78
CA TYR A 147 18.58 7.88 13.00
C TYR A 147 17.66 7.48 14.16
N HIS A 148 16.66 6.66 13.91
CA HIS A 148 15.71 6.26 14.94
C HIS A 148 16.38 5.31 15.96
N LYS A 149 16.25 5.63 17.26
CA LYS A 149 16.93 4.94 18.35
C LYS A 149 16.76 3.41 18.35
N ASP A 150 15.58 2.92 17.97
CA ASP A 150 15.23 1.49 18.01
C ASP A 150 15.66 0.75 16.72
N PHE A 151 16.06 1.48 15.69
CA PHE A 151 16.31 0.90 14.35
C PHE A 151 17.70 1.14 13.79
N LYS A 152 18.45 2.14 14.28
CA LYS A 152 19.79 2.46 13.79
C LYS A 152 20.73 1.25 13.67
N ASN A 153 20.57 0.24 14.56
CA ASN A 153 21.36 -0.99 14.55
C ASN A 153 20.73 -2.13 13.71
N LYS A 154 19.45 -2.01 13.34
CA LYS A 154 18.70 -2.99 12.51
C LYS A 154 18.61 -2.57 11.07
N TYR A 155 18.77 -1.27 10.81
CA TYR A 155 18.68 -0.69 9.48
C TYR A 155 19.99 -0.84 8.72
N SER A 156 19.92 -1.28 7.47
CA SER A 156 21.08 -1.48 6.62
C SER A 156 21.01 -0.61 5.37
N ARG A 157 21.94 0.34 5.24
CA ARG A 157 22.08 1.12 3.99
C ARG A 157 22.31 0.25 2.76
N ARG A 158 22.88 -0.96 2.92
CA ARG A 158 23.04 -1.91 1.81
C ARG A 158 21.70 -2.34 1.22
N SER A 159 20.66 -2.49 2.05
CA SER A 159 19.31 -2.82 1.55
C SER A 159 18.75 -1.70 0.69
N GLN A 160 18.87 -0.45 1.12
CA GLN A 160 18.44 0.69 0.31
C GLN A 160 19.18 0.79 -1.02
N VAL A 161 20.52 0.66 -1.00
CA VAL A 161 21.31 0.69 -2.23
C VAL A 161 20.88 -0.44 -3.17
N LEU A 162 20.69 -1.65 -2.65
CA LEU A 162 20.19 -2.78 -3.46
C LEU A 162 18.80 -2.46 -4.03
N SER A 163 17.90 -1.89 -3.24
CA SER A 163 16.57 -1.53 -3.71
C SER A 163 16.61 -0.46 -4.80
N ILE A 164 17.45 0.56 -4.67
CA ILE A 164 17.67 1.56 -5.73
C ILE A 164 18.19 0.91 -7.01
N ILE A 165 19.17 0.00 -6.91
CA ILE A 165 19.69 -0.75 -8.06
C ILE A 165 18.55 -1.56 -8.72
N MET A 166 17.73 -2.23 -7.93
CA MET A 166 16.60 -3.00 -8.45
C MET A 166 15.54 -2.10 -9.13
N TYR A 167 15.27 -0.90 -8.60
CA TYR A 167 14.37 0.06 -9.26
C TYR A 167 14.92 0.51 -10.62
N ILE A 168 16.22 0.81 -10.70
CA ILE A 168 16.88 1.17 -11.97
C ILE A 168 16.80 0.01 -12.96
N ILE A 169 17.06 -1.22 -12.53
CA ILE A 169 16.99 -2.41 -13.40
C ILE A 169 15.55 -2.63 -13.88
N ILE A 170 14.56 -2.60 -12.99
CA ILE A 170 13.16 -2.89 -13.33
C ILE A 170 12.58 -1.77 -14.19
N TYR A 171 12.52 -0.54 -13.67
CA TYR A 171 11.85 0.56 -14.33
C TYR A 171 12.69 1.19 -15.44
N GLY A 172 13.99 1.36 -15.21
CA GLY A 172 14.93 1.89 -16.22
C GLY A 172 15.14 0.91 -17.35
N GLY A 173 15.34 -0.38 -17.06
CA GLY A 173 15.48 -1.43 -18.07
C GLY A 173 14.23 -1.60 -18.91
N LEU A 174 13.05 -1.58 -18.26
CA LEU A 174 11.76 -1.68 -18.96
C LEU A 174 11.49 -0.43 -19.81
N ALA A 175 11.82 0.77 -19.32
CA ALA A 175 11.71 2.00 -20.08
C ALA A 175 12.62 2.00 -21.31
N LEU A 176 13.84 1.46 -21.18
CA LEU A 176 14.78 1.30 -22.27
C LEU A 176 14.24 0.32 -23.33
N ALA A 177 13.72 -0.83 -22.91
CA ALA A 177 13.07 -1.80 -23.79
C ALA A 177 11.89 -1.19 -24.55
N CYS A 178 11.04 -0.42 -23.87
CA CYS A 178 9.93 0.30 -24.50
C CYS A 178 10.39 1.38 -25.50
N HIS A 179 11.47 2.10 -25.16
CA HIS A 179 12.05 3.09 -26.07
C HIS A 179 12.41 2.47 -27.41
N TYR A 180 13.14 1.35 -27.39
CA TYR A 180 13.52 0.65 -28.63
C TYR A 180 12.34 -0.03 -29.32
N ALA A 181 11.43 -0.64 -28.57
CA ALA A 181 10.30 -1.35 -29.16
C ALA A 181 9.28 -0.39 -29.84
N PHE A 182 9.02 0.76 -29.25
CA PHE A 182 7.96 1.65 -29.70
C PHE A 182 8.43 2.98 -30.30
N ASN A 183 9.72 3.26 -30.26
CA ASN A 183 10.29 4.56 -30.68
C ASN A 183 9.66 5.77 -29.96
N VAL A 184 9.33 5.60 -28.68
CA VAL A 184 8.86 6.67 -27.79
C VAL A 184 10.05 7.22 -27.03
N LYS A 185 10.15 8.56 -26.90
CA LYS A 185 11.25 9.18 -26.16
C LYS A 185 11.34 8.64 -24.73
N TYR A 186 12.55 8.28 -24.30
CA TYR A 186 12.81 7.71 -22.98
C TYR A 186 12.26 8.60 -21.84
N SER A 187 12.43 9.92 -21.94
CA SER A 187 11.91 10.89 -20.97
C SER A 187 10.38 10.85 -20.85
N ILE A 188 9.68 10.64 -21.96
CA ILE A 188 8.21 10.51 -21.95
C ILE A 188 7.81 9.24 -21.21
N ILE A 189 8.49 8.12 -21.47
CA ILE A 189 8.22 6.85 -20.77
C ILE A 189 8.41 6.99 -19.27
N LEU A 190 9.49 7.63 -18.83
CA LEU A 190 9.72 7.90 -17.42
C LEU A 190 8.62 8.78 -16.80
N ILE A 191 8.18 9.82 -17.51
CA ILE A 191 7.08 10.68 -17.05
C ILE A 191 5.78 9.84 -16.89
N LEU A 192 5.46 9.00 -17.87
CA LEU A 192 4.30 8.11 -17.80
C LEU A 192 4.37 7.20 -16.57
N TYR A 193 5.53 6.61 -16.28
CA TYR A 193 5.73 5.75 -15.12
C TYR A 193 5.61 6.54 -13.82
N ILE A 194 6.20 7.73 -13.72
CA ILE A 194 6.13 8.57 -12.52
C ILE A 194 4.68 8.98 -12.24
N VAL A 195 3.96 9.45 -13.25
CA VAL A 195 2.55 9.85 -13.10
C VAL A 195 1.68 8.66 -12.68
N ASN A 196 1.90 7.51 -13.31
CA ASN A 196 1.17 6.30 -12.96
C ASN A 196 1.46 5.85 -11.51
N LEU A 197 2.72 5.78 -11.12
CA LEU A 197 3.13 5.39 -9.76
C LEU A 197 2.60 6.38 -8.72
N TRP A 198 2.56 7.68 -9.04
CA TRP A 198 1.95 8.68 -8.17
C TRP A 198 0.46 8.42 -7.95
N ILE A 199 -0.33 8.25 -9.03
CA ILE A 199 -1.77 7.99 -8.94
C ILE A 199 -2.04 6.69 -8.16
N ASN A 200 -1.27 5.65 -8.43
CA ASN A 200 -1.40 4.36 -7.76
C ASN A 200 -1.06 4.46 -6.27
N SER A 201 0.03 5.17 -5.95
CA SER A 201 0.45 5.46 -4.58
C SER A 201 -0.62 6.25 -3.81
N PHE A 202 -1.21 7.26 -4.46
CA PHE A 202 -2.31 8.05 -3.93
C PHE A 202 -3.50 7.14 -3.56
N VAL A 203 -4.00 6.33 -4.51
CA VAL A 203 -5.19 5.49 -4.27
C VAL A 203 -4.93 4.44 -3.19
N LEU A 204 -3.76 3.77 -3.23
CA LEU A 204 -3.40 2.77 -2.22
C LEU A 204 -3.33 3.40 -0.82
N HIS A 205 -2.72 4.59 -0.70
CA HIS A 205 -2.61 5.25 0.60
C HIS A 205 -3.96 5.75 1.12
N HIS A 206 -4.84 6.23 0.23
CA HIS A 206 -6.18 6.62 0.65
C HIS A 206 -7.01 5.44 1.19
N SER A 207 -6.77 4.19 0.76
CA SER A 207 -7.38 3.04 1.42
C SER A 207 -6.87 2.87 2.84
N GLN A 208 -5.58 3.05 3.07
CA GLN A 208 -4.98 2.99 4.39
C GLN A 208 -5.43 4.18 5.29
N LEU A 209 -5.58 5.38 4.73
CA LEU A 209 -6.12 6.53 5.48
C LEU A 209 -7.60 6.35 5.89
N ILE A 210 -8.40 5.63 5.11
CA ILE A 210 -9.75 5.24 5.52
C ILE A 210 -9.68 4.42 6.81
N GLU A 211 -8.74 3.50 6.89
CA GLU A 211 -8.57 2.56 7.99
C GLU A 211 -7.96 3.20 9.23
N HIS A 212 -6.92 4.00 9.07
CA HIS A 212 -6.04 4.49 10.14
C HIS A 212 -5.87 6.01 10.18
N GLY A 213 -6.19 6.75 9.10
CA GLY A 213 -5.89 8.17 8.98
C GLY A 213 -6.45 8.99 10.16
N ASN A 214 -5.59 9.80 10.80
CA ASN A 214 -5.92 10.61 11.97
C ASN A 214 -6.59 9.81 13.11
N LEU A 215 -6.26 8.53 13.24
CA LEU A 215 -6.84 7.65 14.26
C LEU A 215 -5.82 7.37 15.37
N ILE A 216 -6.05 8.00 16.51
CA ILE A 216 -5.27 7.75 17.72
C ILE A 216 -6.22 7.21 18.79
N SER A 217 -5.84 6.09 19.39
CA SER A 217 -6.57 5.47 20.47
C SER A 217 -5.64 5.03 21.61
N GLU A 218 -6.15 5.09 22.82
CA GLU A 218 -5.48 4.58 24.02
C GLU A 218 -5.82 3.10 24.25
N GLY A 219 -5.10 2.50 25.17
CA GLY A 219 -5.33 1.13 25.58
C GLY A 219 -4.29 0.13 25.05
N ASN A 220 -4.54 -1.15 25.29
CA ASN A 220 -3.67 -2.22 24.83
C ASN A 220 -3.82 -2.48 23.33
N TYR A 221 -2.98 -3.35 22.76
CA TYR A 221 -3.01 -3.70 21.33
C TYR A 221 -4.40 -4.10 20.82
N LYS A 222 -5.12 -4.96 21.58
CA LYS A 222 -6.43 -5.47 21.16
C LYS A 222 -7.47 -4.34 21.09
N GLU A 223 -7.49 -3.47 22.10
CA GLU A 223 -8.38 -2.32 22.17
C GLU A 223 -8.13 -1.35 21.00
N ARG A 224 -6.86 -1.04 20.73
CA ARG A 224 -6.49 -0.18 19.61
C ARG A 224 -6.83 -0.80 18.25
N SER A 225 -6.60 -2.12 18.09
CA SER A 225 -6.94 -2.85 16.86
C SER A 225 -8.44 -2.80 16.54
N LEU A 226 -9.30 -2.90 17.56
CA LEU A 226 -10.75 -2.81 17.41
C LEU A 226 -11.24 -1.45 16.94
N LYS A 227 -10.44 -0.38 17.12
CA LYS A 227 -10.77 0.97 16.63
C LYS A 227 -10.49 1.18 15.15
N THR A 228 -9.73 0.28 14.52
CA THR A 228 -9.49 0.31 13.08
C THR A 228 -10.81 0.36 12.32
N ARG A 229 -10.89 1.27 11.34
CA ARG A 229 -12.13 1.53 10.61
C ARG A 229 -12.30 0.58 9.42
N ASN A 230 -13.53 0.39 9.02
CA ASN A 230 -13.92 -0.38 7.84
C ASN A 230 -14.79 0.51 6.93
N LEU A 231 -14.65 0.36 5.62
CA LEU A 231 -15.44 1.09 4.63
C LEU A 231 -16.75 0.37 4.34
N ILE A 232 -17.89 1.05 4.47
CA ILE A 232 -19.19 0.53 4.08
C ILE A 232 -19.35 0.66 2.56
N SER A 233 -19.86 -0.37 1.90
CA SER A 233 -20.26 -0.34 0.50
C SER A 233 -21.69 0.21 0.34
N SER A 234 -21.88 1.50 0.63
CA SER A 234 -23.21 2.13 0.60
C SER A 234 -23.57 2.73 -0.76
N GLY A 235 -22.60 3.26 -1.49
CA GLY A 235 -22.80 3.94 -2.76
C GLY A 235 -21.96 3.38 -3.91
N ILE A 236 -22.10 3.94 -5.10
CA ILE A 236 -21.36 3.50 -6.30
C ILE A 236 -19.87 3.80 -6.15
N PHE A 237 -19.52 4.93 -5.54
CA PHE A 237 -18.11 5.32 -5.35
C PHE A 237 -17.39 4.39 -4.39
N GLU A 238 -18.02 4.01 -3.26
CA GLU A 238 -17.46 3.03 -2.35
C GLU A 238 -17.30 1.66 -3.01
N LYS A 239 -18.24 1.24 -3.85
CA LYS A 239 -18.15 -0.01 -4.60
C LYS A 239 -16.97 -0.01 -5.58
N ILE A 240 -16.80 1.08 -6.35
CA ILE A 240 -15.66 1.25 -7.26
C ILE A 240 -14.35 1.26 -6.48
N PHE A 241 -14.29 2.01 -5.39
CA PHE A 241 -13.09 2.09 -4.55
C PHE A 241 -12.73 0.73 -3.95
N LEU A 242 -13.70 0.02 -3.37
CA LEU A 242 -13.50 -1.33 -2.86
C LEU A 242 -13.14 -2.34 -3.96
N PHE A 243 -13.64 -2.18 -5.17
CA PHE A 243 -13.22 -2.99 -6.30
C PHE A 243 -11.75 -2.74 -6.64
N LEU A 244 -11.34 -1.49 -6.79
CA LEU A 244 -9.98 -1.10 -7.13
C LEU A 244 -8.97 -1.49 -6.03
N THR A 245 -9.36 -1.48 -4.77
CA THR A 245 -8.53 -1.83 -3.61
C THR A 245 -8.76 -3.27 -3.14
N HIS A 246 -9.37 -4.12 -3.98
CA HIS A 246 -9.67 -5.52 -3.67
C HIS A 246 -10.51 -5.71 -2.40
N GLY A 247 -11.28 -4.68 -1.99
CA GLY A 247 -12.13 -4.67 -0.79
C GLY A 247 -11.35 -4.70 0.53
N ASP A 248 -10.09 -4.27 0.55
CA ASP A 248 -9.19 -4.29 1.72
C ASP A 248 -9.83 -3.60 2.92
N SER A 249 -10.27 -2.41 2.72
CA SER A 249 -10.90 -1.60 3.75
C SER A 249 -12.26 -2.12 4.25
N ARG A 250 -12.80 -3.21 3.69
CA ARG A 250 -14.13 -3.72 4.12
C ARG A 250 -14.09 -4.41 5.48
N GLU A 251 -13.01 -5.14 5.74
CA GLU A 251 -12.88 -6.03 6.90
C GLU A 251 -11.51 -5.88 7.58
N HIS A 252 -10.91 -4.68 7.48
CA HIS A 252 -9.53 -4.45 7.89
C HIS A 252 -9.32 -4.64 9.40
N VAL A 253 -10.34 -4.39 10.22
CA VAL A 253 -10.30 -4.70 11.66
C VAL A 253 -10.02 -6.19 11.92
N LEU A 254 -10.47 -7.10 11.06
CA LEU A 254 -10.18 -8.52 11.20
C LEU A 254 -8.71 -8.83 10.96
N HIS A 255 -8.06 -8.11 10.05
CA HIS A 255 -6.63 -8.24 9.81
C HIS A 255 -5.82 -7.93 11.07
N HIS A 256 -6.17 -6.87 11.81
CA HIS A 256 -5.50 -6.51 13.07
C HIS A 256 -5.86 -7.43 14.23
N THR A 257 -7.09 -7.90 14.32
CA THR A 257 -7.52 -8.77 15.42
C THR A 257 -7.15 -10.24 15.22
N LEU A 258 -6.92 -10.64 13.96
CA LEU A 258 -6.56 -12.01 13.56
C LEU A 258 -5.31 -12.01 12.65
N PRO A 259 -4.19 -11.43 13.09
CA PRO A 259 -3.02 -11.23 12.22
C PRO A 259 -2.36 -12.54 11.75
N GLY A 260 -2.78 -13.69 12.29
CA GLY A 260 -2.32 -15.02 11.89
C GLY A 260 -3.15 -15.69 10.78
N VAL A 261 -4.11 -14.99 10.19
CA VAL A 261 -5.02 -15.54 9.19
C VAL A 261 -4.84 -14.82 7.87
N TYR A 262 -4.78 -15.59 6.75
CA TYR A 262 -4.77 -14.99 5.42
C TYR A 262 -5.98 -14.09 5.23
N SER A 263 -5.74 -12.81 4.96
CA SER A 263 -6.77 -11.78 5.01
C SER A 263 -7.73 -11.83 3.83
N ARG A 264 -7.45 -12.65 2.79
CA ARG A 264 -8.33 -12.68 1.63
C ARG A 264 -8.48 -14.03 0.93
N PRO A 265 -9.74 -14.33 0.74
CA PRO A 265 -10.90 -13.73 1.40
C PRO A 265 -10.96 -14.19 2.84
N PHE A 266 -11.24 -13.31 3.78
CA PHE A 266 -11.60 -13.77 5.13
C PHE A 266 -12.72 -14.80 5.01
N PRO A 267 -12.69 -15.86 5.79
CA PRO A 267 -13.79 -16.81 5.81
C PRO A 267 -15.08 -16.05 6.08
N ARG A 268 -16.09 -16.18 5.23
CA ARG A 268 -17.40 -15.50 5.40
C ARG A 268 -18.06 -15.75 6.77
N LYS A 269 -17.54 -16.71 7.53
CA LYS A 269 -18.01 -17.13 8.86
C LYS A 269 -17.24 -16.46 10.01
N VAL A 270 -16.21 -15.65 9.76
CA VAL A 270 -15.58 -14.89 10.84
C VAL A 270 -16.51 -13.72 11.16
N PRO A 271 -17.13 -13.70 12.34
CA PRO A 271 -17.99 -12.58 12.71
C PRO A 271 -17.11 -11.33 12.92
N MET A 272 -17.59 -10.20 12.41
CA MET A 272 -17.01 -8.91 12.73
C MET A 272 -17.16 -8.64 14.23
N PRO A 273 -16.12 -8.10 14.90
CA PRO A 273 -16.26 -7.65 16.28
C PRO A 273 -17.44 -6.67 16.42
N ALA A 274 -18.20 -6.79 17.52
CA ALA A 274 -19.39 -5.94 17.75
C ALA A 274 -19.02 -4.44 17.82
N GLU A 275 -17.80 -4.14 18.28
CA GLU A 275 -17.28 -2.80 18.42
C GLU A 275 -16.66 -2.24 17.12
N SER A 276 -16.78 -2.93 16.00
CA SER A 276 -16.20 -2.53 14.73
C SER A 276 -16.76 -1.19 14.25
N THR A 277 -15.86 -0.27 13.92
CA THR A 277 -16.21 1.03 13.38
C THR A 277 -16.36 0.97 11.86
N TYR A 278 -17.49 1.49 11.36
CA TYR A 278 -17.78 1.57 9.94
C TYR A 278 -17.93 3.02 9.52
N ILE A 279 -17.31 3.37 8.39
CA ILE A 279 -17.39 4.71 7.80
C ILE A 279 -17.79 4.64 6.33
N ASN A 280 -18.38 5.70 5.81
CA ASN A 280 -18.62 5.92 4.39
C ASN A 280 -17.67 7.01 3.85
N LEU A 281 -17.75 7.30 2.55
CA LEU A 281 -16.92 8.34 1.93
C LEU A 281 -17.15 9.74 2.54
N LYS A 282 -18.37 10.06 2.96
CA LYS A 282 -18.65 11.35 3.61
C LYS A 282 -17.91 11.48 4.94
N ASP A 283 -17.87 10.41 5.72
CA ASP A 283 -17.12 10.39 6.97
C ASP A 283 -15.61 10.43 6.71
N TYR A 284 -15.15 9.75 5.66
CA TYR A 284 -13.77 9.84 5.22
C TYR A 284 -13.37 11.27 4.83
N MET A 285 -14.21 12.01 4.12
CA MET A 285 -13.95 13.43 3.82
C MET A 285 -13.83 14.29 5.07
N LYS A 286 -14.59 14.00 6.14
CA LYS A 286 -14.44 14.68 7.44
C LYS A 286 -13.08 14.37 8.09
N ILE A 287 -12.58 13.13 7.95
CA ILE A 287 -11.26 12.73 8.44
C ILE A 287 -10.17 13.55 7.72
N LEU A 288 -10.22 13.59 6.38
CA LEU A 288 -9.26 14.40 5.59
C LEU A 288 -9.32 15.88 5.98
N TRP A 289 -10.53 16.43 6.18
CA TRP A 289 -10.68 17.79 6.65
C TRP A 289 -10.09 18.01 8.05
N GLY A 290 -10.27 17.04 8.97
CA GLY A 290 -9.63 17.03 10.28
C GLY A 290 -8.10 17.10 10.17
N MET A 291 -7.50 16.26 9.31
CA MET A 291 -6.06 16.26 9.04
C MET A 291 -5.55 17.62 8.53
N LEU A 292 -6.29 18.25 7.60
CA LEU A 292 -5.93 19.54 7.01
C LEU A 292 -6.22 20.73 7.94
N SER A 293 -7.13 20.60 8.90
CA SER A 293 -7.41 21.64 9.90
C SER A 293 -6.52 21.55 11.14
N GLY A 294 -5.65 20.54 11.19
CA GLY A 294 -4.73 20.32 12.32
C GLY A 294 -5.42 19.83 13.61
N LYS A 295 -6.63 19.25 13.48
CA LYS A 295 -7.41 18.68 14.60
C LYS A 295 -7.01 17.25 14.88
#